data_d68331d6b9df9e7e9da448a088516967
#
_entry.id   d68331d6b9df9e7e9da448a088516967
#
_cell.length_a   1.000
_cell.length_b   1.000
_cell.length_c   1.000
_cell.angle_alpha   90.00
_cell.angle_beta   90.00
_cell.angle_gamma   90.00
#
_symmetry.space_group_name_H-M   'P 1'
#
loop_
_entity.id
_entity.type
_entity.pdbx_description
1 polymer ?
#
loop_
_entity_poly.entity_id
_entity_poly.type
_entity_poly.pdbx_seq_one_letter_code
_entity_poly.pdbx_strand_id
1 'polypeptide(L)'
;MNVKHCILIIVLVCYYRANAQKIYTTEEGHIMMMTLVDDKPVKAESHKLALYLDYDSKVVNGVLDLKTLLTDIPEINTILRQREDPLMLRFTGTIPSQDFLSKRNDPINFNWLIDVTYQGKSFKSQFKATITHIEQGVSMSCLISATGQLLVSNTGLDSLIEGIDDTIEVQFAQLVLRLE
;
A
#
# COMPACT_ATOMS: atom_id res chain seq x y z
N MET A 1 6.12 -35.26 38.98
CA MET A 1 5.82 -34.77 37.63
C MET A 1 6.61 -35.64 36.63
N ASN A 2 5.93 -36.42 35.82
CA ASN A 2 6.57 -37.43 34.96
C ASN A 2 7.36 -36.79 33.83
N VAL A 3 8.61 -37.19 33.62
CA VAL A 3 9.52 -36.69 32.55
C VAL A 3 8.84 -36.71 31.17
N LYS A 4 7.96 -37.66 30.90
CA LYS A 4 7.16 -37.75 29.68
C LYS A 4 6.23 -36.52 29.44
N HIS A 5 5.69 -35.92 30.49
CA HIS A 5 4.84 -34.72 30.40
C HIS A 5 5.66 -33.47 30.13
N CYS A 6 6.88 -33.39 30.69
CA CYS A 6 7.80 -32.27 30.39
C CYS A 6 8.25 -32.29 28.93
N ILE A 7 8.57 -33.47 28.37
CA ILE A 7 8.97 -33.57 26.96
C ILE A 7 7.81 -33.19 26.03
N LEU A 8 6.59 -33.59 26.33
CA LEU A 8 5.40 -33.24 25.53
C LEU A 8 5.15 -31.73 25.50
N ILE A 9 5.31 -31.08 26.66
CA ILE A 9 5.13 -29.61 26.76
C ILE A 9 6.22 -28.88 25.99
N ILE A 10 7.48 -29.30 26.04
CA ILE A 10 8.59 -28.74 25.28
C ILE A 10 8.36 -28.87 23.78
N VAL A 11 7.92 -30.01 23.30
CA VAL A 11 7.58 -30.25 21.88
C VAL A 11 6.41 -29.34 21.44
N LEU A 12 5.36 -29.19 22.24
CA LEU A 12 4.25 -28.29 21.95
C LEU A 12 4.70 -26.83 21.87
N VAL A 13 5.54 -26.36 22.79
CA VAL A 13 6.05 -24.98 22.79
C VAL A 13 6.98 -24.71 21.60
N CYS A 14 7.76 -25.71 21.16
CA CYS A 14 8.58 -25.58 19.94
C CYS A 14 7.73 -25.52 18.65
N TYR A 15 6.60 -26.21 18.60
CA TYR A 15 5.69 -26.14 17.44
C TYR A 15 5.02 -24.76 17.30
N TYR A 16 4.73 -24.07 18.40
CA TYR A 16 4.10 -22.73 18.36
C TYR A 16 5.04 -21.59 17.95
N ARG A 17 6.36 -21.82 17.92
CA ARG A 17 7.33 -20.79 17.51
C ARG A 17 7.72 -20.83 16.03
N ALA A 18 7.17 -21.75 15.24
CA ALA A 18 7.68 -22.01 13.89
C ALA A 18 7.10 -21.15 12.76
N ASN A 19 6.11 -20.26 13.04
CA ASN A 19 5.52 -19.41 12.01
C ASN A 19 5.52 -17.95 12.44
N ALA A 20 6.69 -17.34 12.57
CA ALA A 20 6.78 -15.89 12.57
C ALA A 20 6.45 -15.41 11.14
N GLN A 21 5.26 -14.88 10.96
CA GLN A 21 4.81 -14.28 9.70
C GLN A 21 5.80 -13.18 9.31
N LYS A 22 6.37 -13.26 8.11
CA LYS A 22 7.32 -12.26 7.63
C LYS A 22 6.54 -11.09 7.04
N ILE A 23 6.32 -10.07 7.85
CA ILE A 23 5.64 -8.84 7.44
C ILE A 23 6.68 -7.77 7.15
N TYR A 24 6.61 -7.20 5.98
CA TYR A 24 7.43 -6.06 5.56
C TYR A 24 6.57 -4.81 5.54
N THR A 25 7.03 -3.75 6.18
CA THR A 25 6.22 -2.55 6.38
C THR A 25 6.95 -1.27 6.01
N THR A 26 6.17 -0.24 5.71
CA THR A 26 6.56 1.17 5.72
C THR A 26 5.36 2.02 6.13
N GLU A 27 5.58 3.06 6.91
CA GLU A 27 4.57 4.06 7.30
C GLU A 27 4.88 5.45 6.72
N GLU A 28 5.97 5.56 5.99
CA GLU A 28 6.47 6.80 5.40
C GLU A 28 6.61 6.70 3.88
N GLY A 29 5.68 5.96 3.26
CA GLY A 29 5.65 5.80 1.81
C GLY A 29 5.27 7.11 1.12
N HIS A 30 6.02 7.47 0.06
CA HIS A 30 5.70 8.59 -0.79
C HIS A 30 4.70 8.17 -1.87
N ILE A 31 3.59 8.89 -1.95
CA ILE A 31 2.57 8.75 -2.99
C ILE A 31 2.31 10.10 -3.63
N MET A 32 2.13 10.09 -4.95
CA MET A 32 1.76 11.24 -5.75
C MET A 32 0.46 10.92 -6.51
N MET A 33 -0.43 11.89 -6.53
CA MET A 33 -1.67 11.87 -7.30
C MET A 33 -1.70 13.09 -8.22
N MET A 34 -2.14 12.90 -9.46
CA MET A 34 -2.26 13.97 -10.46
C MET A 34 -3.62 13.90 -11.12
N THR A 35 -4.25 15.04 -11.30
CA THR A 35 -5.53 15.19 -11.99
C THR A 35 -5.65 16.61 -12.56
N LEU A 36 -6.75 16.87 -13.27
CA LEU A 36 -7.12 18.23 -13.62
C LEU A 36 -8.25 18.72 -12.68
N VAL A 37 -8.22 20.00 -12.34
CA VAL A 37 -9.32 20.71 -11.66
C VAL A 37 -9.53 22.01 -12.44
N ASP A 38 -10.71 22.18 -13.01
CA ASP A 38 -11.02 23.28 -13.94
C ASP A 38 -10.00 23.38 -15.08
N ASP A 39 -9.68 22.25 -15.73
CA ASP A 39 -8.70 22.11 -16.80
C ASP A 39 -7.25 22.48 -16.42
N LYS A 40 -6.96 22.67 -15.13
CA LYS A 40 -5.61 22.97 -14.64
C LYS A 40 -5.00 21.73 -13.96
N PRO A 41 -3.74 21.40 -14.27
CA PRO A 41 -3.08 20.27 -13.62
C PRO A 41 -2.88 20.56 -12.13
N VAL A 42 -3.28 19.59 -11.32
CA VAL A 42 -3.12 19.62 -9.86
C VAL A 42 -2.33 18.38 -9.46
N LYS A 43 -1.29 18.61 -8.67
CA LYS A 43 -0.45 17.58 -8.07
C LYS A 43 -0.70 17.55 -6.56
N ALA A 44 -0.93 16.37 -6.04
CA ALA A 44 -1.07 16.11 -4.60
C ALA A 44 -0.04 15.07 -4.16
N GLU A 45 0.67 15.31 -3.07
CA GLU A 45 1.69 14.41 -2.54
C GLU A 45 1.49 14.14 -1.06
N SER A 46 1.82 12.92 -0.63
CA SER A 46 1.91 12.55 0.77
C SER A 46 3.11 11.65 1.02
N HIS A 47 3.73 11.79 2.19
CA HIS A 47 4.77 10.90 2.71
C HIS A 47 4.23 10.02 3.86
N LYS A 48 2.93 9.76 3.89
CA LYS A 48 2.24 9.01 4.94
C LYS A 48 1.45 7.82 4.39
N LEU A 49 1.87 7.27 3.24
CA LEU A 49 1.34 6.01 2.76
C LEU A 49 1.91 4.88 3.61
N ALA A 50 1.04 4.17 4.34
CA ALA A 50 1.41 2.94 5.02
C ALA A 50 1.20 1.74 4.09
N LEU A 51 2.20 0.85 4.00
CA LEU A 51 2.13 -0.41 3.27
C LEU A 51 2.58 -1.56 4.15
N TYR A 52 1.89 -2.68 4.02
CA TYR A 52 2.15 -3.95 4.70
C TYR A 52 2.17 -5.07 3.66
N LEU A 53 3.28 -5.75 3.51
CA LEU A 53 3.44 -6.91 2.65
C LEU A 53 3.62 -8.15 3.51
N ASP A 54 2.68 -9.06 3.44
CA ASP A 54 2.82 -10.41 3.95
C ASP A 54 3.51 -11.28 2.89
N TYR A 55 4.71 -11.74 3.20
CA TYR A 55 5.52 -12.54 2.29
C TYR A 55 4.96 -13.93 2.03
N ASP A 56 4.29 -14.53 2.99
CA ASP A 56 3.78 -15.89 2.90
C ASP A 56 2.52 -15.93 2.00
N SER A 57 1.58 -15.02 2.25
CA SER A 57 0.36 -14.90 1.46
C SER A 57 0.54 -14.05 0.19
N LYS A 58 1.63 -13.27 0.09
CA LYS A 58 1.90 -12.30 -0.99
C LYS A 58 0.85 -11.20 -1.08
N VAL A 59 0.14 -10.96 0.00
CA VAL A 59 -0.86 -9.89 0.08
C VAL A 59 -0.19 -8.59 0.49
N VAL A 60 -0.48 -7.54 -0.25
CA VAL A 60 -0.12 -6.16 0.08
C VAL A 60 -1.36 -5.43 0.52
N ASN A 61 -1.29 -4.78 1.67
CA ASN A 61 -2.31 -3.87 2.17
C ASN A 61 -1.73 -2.47 2.23
N GLY A 62 -2.50 -1.49 1.80
CA GLY A 62 -2.11 -0.08 1.86
C GLY A 62 -3.18 0.77 2.52
N VAL A 63 -2.73 1.81 3.21
CA VAL A 63 -3.60 2.79 3.87
C VAL A 63 -3.04 4.19 3.67
N LEU A 64 -3.87 5.11 3.21
CA LEU A 64 -3.55 6.52 3.05
C LEU A 64 -4.67 7.37 3.66
N ASP A 65 -4.32 8.27 4.56
CA ASP A 65 -5.23 9.35 4.96
C ASP A 65 -5.09 10.51 3.96
N LEU A 66 -6.15 10.76 3.17
CA LEU A 66 -6.14 11.83 2.17
C LEU A 66 -5.94 13.23 2.79
N LYS A 67 -6.18 13.41 4.10
CA LYS A 67 -5.88 14.67 4.81
C LYS A 67 -4.37 14.97 4.85
N THR A 68 -3.53 13.97 4.62
CA THR A 68 -2.07 14.12 4.57
C THR A 68 -1.55 14.56 3.20
N LEU A 69 -2.41 14.56 2.18
CA LEU A 69 -2.07 15.09 0.86
C LEU A 69 -1.83 16.58 0.94
N LEU A 70 -0.78 17.00 0.27
CA LEU A 70 -0.41 18.41 0.07
C LEU A 70 -0.46 18.72 -1.41
N THR A 71 -1.24 19.73 -1.78
CA THR A 71 -1.32 20.25 -3.15
C THR A 71 -0.73 21.66 -3.21
N ASP A 72 -0.47 22.12 -4.41
CA ASP A 72 -0.12 23.52 -4.70
C ASP A 72 -1.33 24.48 -4.65
N ILE A 73 -2.54 23.94 -4.44
CA ILE A 73 -3.78 24.71 -4.32
C ILE A 73 -4.23 24.75 -2.84
N PRO A 74 -4.09 25.90 -2.14
CA PRO A 74 -4.41 26.03 -0.71
C PRO A 74 -5.86 25.68 -0.36
N GLU A 75 -6.79 25.96 -1.26
CA GLU A 75 -8.22 25.70 -1.10
C GLU A 75 -8.48 24.20 -0.98
N ILE A 76 -7.86 23.38 -1.84
CA ILE A 76 -7.98 21.90 -1.79
C ILE A 76 -7.39 21.37 -0.48
N ASN A 77 -6.23 21.87 -0.06
CA ASN A 77 -5.61 21.50 1.22
C ASN A 77 -6.55 21.81 2.39
N THR A 78 -7.26 22.92 2.32
CA THR A 78 -8.22 23.34 3.36
C THR A 78 -9.43 22.41 3.37
N ILE A 79 -10.00 22.11 2.20
CA ILE A 79 -11.14 21.20 2.06
C ILE A 79 -10.81 19.81 2.65
N LEU A 80 -9.65 19.24 2.32
CA LEU A 80 -9.25 17.93 2.80
C LEU A 80 -9.05 17.90 4.32
N ARG A 81 -8.45 18.94 4.90
CA ARG A 81 -8.10 19.00 6.33
C ARG A 81 -9.27 19.33 7.25
N GLN A 82 -10.23 20.13 6.79
CA GLN A 82 -11.36 20.57 7.59
C GLN A 82 -12.48 19.52 7.73
N ARG A 83 -12.41 18.40 7.02
CA ARG A 83 -13.38 17.32 7.17
C ARG A 83 -13.27 16.70 8.57
N GLU A 84 -14.39 16.54 9.24
CA GLU A 84 -14.46 15.85 10.54
C GLU A 84 -14.25 14.34 10.35
N ASP A 85 -14.86 13.77 9.30
CA ASP A 85 -14.75 12.35 8.99
C ASP A 85 -13.34 11.94 8.52
N PRO A 86 -12.88 10.73 8.87
CA PRO A 86 -11.64 10.17 8.34
C PRO A 86 -11.73 10.01 6.82
N LEU A 87 -10.73 10.51 6.08
CA LEU A 87 -10.62 10.34 4.64
C LEU A 87 -9.65 9.20 4.30
N MET A 88 -9.93 8.00 4.86
CA MET A 88 -9.04 6.84 4.73
C MET A 88 -9.29 6.09 3.44
N LEU A 89 -8.33 6.12 2.53
CA LEU A 89 -8.27 5.25 1.37
C LEU A 89 -7.48 4.00 1.75
N ARG A 90 -8.09 2.83 1.57
CA ARG A 90 -7.47 1.53 1.81
C ARG A 90 -7.41 0.75 0.52
N PHE A 91 -6.38 -0.03 0.34
CA PHE A 91 -6.33 -0.96 -0.78
C PHE A 91 -5.67 -2.27 -0.38
N THR A 92 -6.03 -3.31 -1.10
CA THR A 92 -5.42 -4.63 -0.96
C THR A 92 -5.22 -5.24 -2.34
N GLY A 93 -4.13 -5.98 -2.49
CA GLY A 93 -3.84 -6.70 -3.73
C GLY A 93 -2.83 -7.80 -3.51
N THR A 94 -2.82 -8.78 -4.39
CA THR A 94 -1.89 -9.92 -4.30
C THR A 94 -0.82 -9.79 -5.37
N ILE A 95 0.43 -10.08 -5.01
CA ILE A 95 1.54 -10.16 -5.95
C ILE A 95 1.40 -11.49 -6.70
N PRO A 96 1.20 -11.47 -8.04
CA PRO A 96 0.84 -12.69 -8.79
C PRO A 96 2.01 -13.65 -9.00
N SER A 97 3.27 -13.21 -8.84
CA SER A 97 4.43 -14.05 -9.11
C SER A 97 4.63 -15.12 -8.05
N GLN A 98 4.73 -16.38 -8.49
CA GLN A 98 5.11 -17.49 -7.60
C GLN A 98 6.62 -17.49 -7.29
N ASP A 99 7.43 -16.97 -8.21
CA ASP A 99 8.90 -16.95 -8.09
C ASP A 99 9.44 -15.68 -7.43
N PHE A 100 8.60 -14.94 -6.76
CA PHE A 100 8.92 -13.67 -6.13
C PHE A 100 10.17 -13.71 -5.24
N LEU A 101 10.35 -14.79 -4.49
CA LEU A 101 11.50 -14.98 -3.60
C LEU A 101 12.74 -15.54 -4.31
N SER A 102 12.60 -16.17 -5.48
CA SER A 102 13.71 -16.78 -6.21
C SER A 102 14.52 -15.76 -7.01
N LYS A 103 13.91 -14.63 -7.35
CA LYS A 103 14.54 -13.53 -8.12
C LYS A 103 15.07 -12.44 -7.19
N ARG A 104 16.09 -12.79 -6.43
CA ARG A 104 16.76 -11.84 -5.54
C ARG A 104 17.48 -10.76 -6.36
N ASN A 105 17.28 -9.49 -5.98
CA ASN A 105 17.84 -8.29 -6.61
C ASN A 105 17.36 -8.01 -8.05
N ASP A 106 16.53 -8.88 -8.64
CA ASP A 106 15.96 -8.63 -9.96
C ASP A 106 14.56 -8.00 -9.83
N PRO A 107 14.25 -6.94 -10.60
CA PRO A 107 12.92 -6.35 -10.60
C PRO A 107 11.91 -7.28 -11.27
N ILE A 108 10.77 -7.46 -10.64
CA ILE A 108 9.63 -8.20 -11.17
C ILE A 108 8.54 -7.21 -11.53
N ASN A 109 8.19 -7.14 -12.80
CA ASN A 109 7.12 -6.29 -13.33
C ASN A 109 5.83 -7.10 -13.49
N PHE A 110 4.71 -6.54 -13.05
CA PHE A 110 3.41 -7.20 -13.18
C PHE A 110 2.26 -6.19 -13.26
N ASN A 111 1.14 -6.66 -13.83
CA ASN A 111 -0.12 -5.95 -13.73
C ASN A 111 -0.76 -6.30 -12.38
N TRP A 112 -1.01 -5.31 -11.57
CA TRP A 112 -1.50 -5.46 -10.21
C TRP A 112 -2.94 -4.97 -10.12
N LEU A 113 -3.85 -5.92 -9.97
CA LEU A 113 -5.26 -5.62 -9.70
C LEU A 113 -5.42 -5.46 -8.20
N ILE A 114 -5.87 -4.29 -7.77
CA ILE A 114 -6.12 -3.97 -6.37
C ILE A 114 -7.60 -3.71 -6.12
N ASP A 115 -8.05 -4.12 -4.94
CA ASP A 115 -9.35 -3.75 -4.40
C ASP A 115 -9.16 -2.50 -3.54
N VAL A 116 -9.78 -1.39 -3.94
CA VAL A 116 -9.70 -0.11 -3.25
C VAL A 116 -11.00 0.11 -2.48
N THR A 117 -10.88 0.56 -1.25
CA THR A 117 -12.02 0.92 -0.39
C THR A 117 -11.87 2.35 0.10
N TYR A 118 -12.89 3.16 -0.12
CA TYR A 118 -12.99 4.54 0.33
C TYR A 118 -14.43 4.86 0.73
N GLN A 119 -14.64 5.43 1.91
CA GLN A 119 -15.97 5.79 2.44
C GLN A 119 -17.02 4.69 2.31
N GLY A 120 -16.65 3.44 2.58
CA GLY A 120 -17.54 2.28 2.51
C GLY A 120 -17.85 1.77 1.10
N LYS A 121 -17.36 2.42 0.04
CA LYS A 121 -17.44 1.93 -1.34
C LYS A 121 -16.18 1.12 -1.65
N SER A 122 -16.34 0.01 -2.37
CA SER A 122 -15.22 -0.81 -2.85
C SER A 122 -15.26 -0.92 -4.36
N PHE A 123 -14.10 -0.78 -5.00
CA PHE A 123 -13.93 -0.89 -6.45
C PHE A 123 -12.56 -1.46 -6.80
N LYS A 124 -12.41 -1.95 -8.01
CA LYS A 124 -11.14 -2.48 -8.50
C LYS A 124 -10.43 -1.45 -9.35
N SER A 125 -9.11 -1.40 -9.20
CA SER A 125 -8.25 -0.59 -10.06
C SER A 125 -7.02 -1.39 -10.49
N GLN A 126 -6.53 -1.12 -11.68
CA GLN A 126 -5.38 -1.81 -12.25
C GLN A 126 -4.16 -0.89 -12.26
N PHE A 127 -3.07 -1.41 -11.73
CA PHE A 127 -1.78 -0.75 -11.68
C PHE A 127 -0.73 -1.55 -12.45
N LYS A 128 0.29 -0.86 -12.95
CA LYS A 128 1.55 -1.46 -13.35
C LYS A 128 2.49 -1.35 -12.17
N ALA A 129 2.97 -2.46 -11.68
CA ALA A 129 3.81 -2.50 -10.49
C ALA A 129 5.15 -3.18 -10.78
N THR A 130 6.16 -2.76 -10.04
CA THR A 130 7.48 -3.37 -10.00
C THR A 130 7.82 -3.65 -8.55
N ILE A 131 8.26 -4.86 -8.27
CA ILE A 131 8.77 -5.24 -6.96
C ILE A 131 10.20 -5.77 -7.09
N THR A 132 11.08 -5.34 -6.18
CA THR A 132 12.46 -5.82 -6.12
C THR A 132 12.76 -6.24 -4.70
N HIS A 133 13.19 -7.47 -4.54
CA HIS A 133 13.64 -8.01 -3.27
C HIS A 133 15.13 -7.74 -3.11
N ILE A 134 15.51 -7.01 -2.07
CA ILE A 134 16.91 -6.64 -1.80
C ILE A 134 17.38 -7.42 -0.58
N GLU A 135 18.43 -8.21 -0.76
CA GLU A 135 19.12 -8.89 0.32
C GLU A 135 20.46 -8.20 0.58
N GLN A 136 20.61 -7.60 1.76
CA GLN A 136 21.87 -6.97 2.20
C GLN A 136 22.29 -7.61 3.53
N GLY A 137 23.14 -8.62 3.44
CA GLY A 137 23.65 -9.33 4.61
C GLY A 137 22.54 -10.04 5.39
N VAL A 138 22.30 -9.61 6.64
CA VAL A 138 21.25 -10.19 7.50
C VAL A 138 19.90 -9.47 7.39
N SER A 139 19.84 -8.33 6.71
CA SER A 139 18.59 -7.57 6.55
C SER A 139 18.03 -7.77 5.14
N MET A 140 16.73 -8.06 5.10
CA MET A 140 15.96 -8.15 3.86
C MET A 140 15.08 -6.92 3.78
N SER A 141 15.00 -6.32 2.59
CA SER A 141 14.08 -5.24 2.28
C SER A 141 13.43 -5.49 0.93
N CYS A 142 12.30 -4.85 0.73
CA CYS A 142 11.54 -4.95 -0.50
C CYS A 142 11.29 -3.54 -1.03
N LEU A 143 11.60 -3.31 -2.30
CA LEU A 143 11.23 -2.09 -3.00
C LEU A 143 9.98 -2.36 -3.81
N ILE A 144 8.97 -1.50 -3.67
CA ILE A 144 7.77 -1.55 -4.49
C ILE A 144 7.53 -0.19 -5.14
N SER A 145 7.19 -0.21 -6.42
CA SER A 145 6.73 0.96 -7.18
C SER A 145 5.48 0.59 -7.95
N ALA A 146 4.55 1.51 -8.09
CA ALA A 146 3.38 1.27 -8.93
C ALA A 146 2.85 2.57 -9.53
N THR A 147 2.24 2.44 -10.72
CA THR A 147 1.51 3.51 -11.40
C THR A 147 0.16 2.98 -11.89
N GLY A 148 -0.88 3.76 -11.74
CA GLY A 148 -2.22 3.40 -12.17
C GLY A 148 -3.16 4.61 -12.15
N GLN A 149 -4.45 4.34 -12.36
CA GLN A 149 -5.48 5.38 -12.38
C GLN A 149 -6.64 4.97 -11.48
N LEU A 150 -7.24 5.95 -10.82
CA LEU A 150 -8.50 5.84 -10.11
C LEU A 150 -9.56 6.64 -10.86
N LEU A 151 -10.76 6.07 -11.00
CA LEU A 151 -11.91 6.82 -11.50
C LEU A 151 -12.52 7.62 -10.35
N VAL A 152 -12.69 8.92 -10.55
CA VAL A 152 -13.25 9.84 -9.54
C VAL A 152 -14.66 9.43 -9.14
N SER A 153 -15.48 9.00 -10.11
CA SER A 153 -16.83 8.49 -9.87
C SER A 153 -16.91 7.32 -8.87
N ASN A 154 -15.85 6.50 -8.79
CA ASN A 154 -15.75 5.41 -7.83
C ASN A 154 -15.37 5.88 -6.43
N THR A 155 -14.64 6.98 -6.34
CA THR A 155 -14.15 7.54 -5.08
C THR A 155 -15.13 8.50 -4.43
N GLY A 156 -15.98 9.18 -5.24
CA GLY A 156 -16.86 10.24 -4.77
C GLY A 156 -16.10 11.53 -4.41
N LEU A 157 -14.86 11.71 -4.89
CA LEU A 157 -14.07 12.93 -4.71
C LEU A 157 -14.64 14.12 -5.49
N ASP A 158 -15.43 13.87 -6.53
CA ASP A 158 -16.24 14.86 -7.25
C ASP A 158 -17.17 15.66 -6.32
N SER A 159 -17.67 15.04 -5.26
CA SER A 159 -18.48 15.71 -4.24
C SER A 159 -17.66 16.58 -3.27
N LEU A 160 -16.34 16.42 -3.25
CA LEU A 160 -15.43 17.18 -2.37
C LEU A 160 -14.70 18.30 -3.12
N ILE A 161 -14.32 18.04 -4.36
CA ILE A 161 -13.52 18.94 -5.18
C ILE A 161 -14.31 19.19 -6.47
N GLU A 162 -14.94 20.34 -6.55
CA GLU A 162 -15.66 20.76 -7.75
C GLU A 162 -14.69 20.96 -8.90
N GLY A 163 -15.10 20.56 -10.11
CA GLY A 163 -14.28 20.67 -11.33
C GLY A 163 -13.14 19.64 -11.45
N ILE A 164 -13.10 18.65 -10.57
CA ILE A 164 -12.12 17.55 -10.69
C ILE A 164 -12.45 16.69 -11.92
N ASP A 165 -11.42 16.32 -12.69
CA ASP A 165 -11.53 15.46 -13.86
C ASP A 165 -11.94 14.02 -13.48
N ASP A 166 -12.41 13.23 -14.45
CA ASP A 166 -12.91 11.88 -14.26
C ASP A 166 -11.86 10.90 -13.74
N THR A 167 -10.58 11.23 -13.90
CA THR A 167 -9.47 10.33 -13.56
C THR A 167 -8.42 11.01 -12.68
N ILE A 168 -7.86 10.21 -11.77
CA ILE A 168 -6.69 10.56 -10.97
C ILE A 168 -5.59 9.58 -11.30
N GLU A 169 -4.48 10.07 -11.84
CA GLU A 169 -3.25 9.29 -11.96
C GLU A 169 -2.61 9.14 -10.59
N VAL A 170 -2.24 7.91 -10.25
CA VAL A 170 -1.61 7.58 -8.96
C VAL A 170 -0.26 6.95 -9.21
N GLN A 171 0.74 7.44 -8.52
CA GLN A 171 2.09 6.90 -8.52
C GLN A 171 2.64 6.79 -7.11
N PHE A 172 3.19 5.67 -6.77
CA PHE A 172 4.12 5.54 -5.66
C PHE A 172 5.40 4.88 -6.14
N ALA A 173 6.52 5.48 -5.78
CA ALA A 173 7.82 5.11 -6.32
C ALA A 173 8.78 4.74 -5.20
N GLN A 174 9.48 3.61 -5.39
CA GLN A 174 10.59 3.16 -4.54
C GLN A 174 10.24 3.13 -3.03
N LEU A 175 9.06 2.61 -2.71
CA LEU A 175 8.70 2.39 -1.32
C LEU A 175 9.56 1.27 -0.74
N VAL A 176 10.33 1.59 0.28
CA VAL A 176 11.20 0.63 0.97
C VAL A 176 10.43 0.02 2.13
N LEU A 177 10.10 -1.28 2.02
CA LEU A 177 9.50 -2.03 3.10
C LEU A 177 10.57 -2.81 3.84
N ARG A 178 10.55 -2.75 5.17
CA ARG A 178 11.48 -3.43 6.05
C ARG A 178 10.78 -4.53 6.84
N LEU A 179 11.49 -5.58 7.14
CA LEU A 179 11.01 -6.64 8.02
C LEU A 179 10.84 -6.09 9.44
N GLU A 180 9.65 -6.30 10.02
CA GLU A 180 9.38 -6.07 11.45
C GLU A 180 9.88 -7.21 12.33
#